data_dfa858a5f22cabf8ee5d705fb91bc768
#
_entry.id   dfa858a5f22cabf8ee5d705fb91bc768
#
_cell.length_a   1.000
_cell.length_b   1.000
_cell.length_c   1.000
_cell.angle_alpha   90.00
_cell.angle_beta   90.00
_cell.angle_gamma   90.00
#
_symmetry.space_group_name_H-M   'P 1'
#
loop_
_entity.id
_entity.type
_entity.pdbx_description
1 polymer ?
#
loop_
_entity_poly.entity_id
_entity_poly.type
_entity_poly.pdbx_seq_one_letter_code
_entity_poly.pdbx_strand_id
1 'polypeptide(L)'
;MARISYIAVLSRDPAALGGFYKTHFGFEEIGRGREGDVALTDGGFNLSLLRHRPELGEPRMEHGLHHIGISVDSIDDVVATYLEHYPRGTVREESGGIGRGEVRIHDPECNPVSLSERNFGLDPEPAPRVPRIAHIALNALDPETVEAFYQTLFGYPELWEAHAKRRHEPGYRNRHVGDGHTNVAIQSFYGSDPGHEARMGIAHFGILVPDSAAMAENVKSAATITRRPAERTQSEARMRDPEGNGCDLSQRGWEVEIDTWARAGA
;
A
#
# COMPACT_ATOMS: atom_id res chain seq x y z
N MET A 1 11.83 7.29 12.32
CA MET A 1 11.09 7.83 11.14
C MET A 1 9.97 6.88 10.81
N ALA A 2 8.77 7.37 10.59
CA ALA A 2 7.60 6.55 10.27
C ALA A 2 7.81 5.78 8.97
N ARG A 3 7.37 4.50 8.94
CA ARG A 3 7.57 3.61 7.80
C ARG A 3 6.28 2.90 7.41
N ILE A 4 6.00 2.83 6.12
CA ILE A 4 4.89 2.06 5.58
C ILE A 4 5.31 0.58 5.60
N SER A 5 4.72 -0.20 6.50
CA SER A 5 5.21 -1.53 6.84
C SER A 5 4.32 -2.66 6.39
N TYR A 6 3.04 -2.39 6.10
CA TYR A 6 2.16 -3.40 5.51
C TYR A 6 0.97 -2.82 4.75
N ILE A 7 0.37 -3.69 3.94
CA ILE A 7 -0.96 -3.53 3.37
C ILE A 7 -1.84 -4.71 3.78
N ALA A 8 -3.08 -4.42 4.16
CA ALA A 8 -4.04 -5.44 4.52
C ALA A 8 -5.06 -5.68 3.40
N VAL A 9 -5.37 -6.94 3.20
CA VAL A 9 -6.39 -7.44 2.27
C VAL A 9 -7.44 -8.20 3.06
N LEU A 10 -8.71 -7.87 2.91
CA LEU A 10 -9.82 -8.70 3.38
C LEU A 10 -10.04 -9.83 2.38
N SER A 11 -9.59 -11.02 2.74
CA SER A 11 -9.56 -12.19 1.88
C SER A 11 -10.67 -13.16 2.24
N ARG A 12 -11.28 -13.76 1.24
CA ARG A 12 -12.26 -14.86 1.41
C ARG A 12 -11.58 -16.15 1.86
N ASP A 13 -10.37 -16.38 1.35
CA ASP A 13 -9.52 -17.53 1.72
C ASP A 13 -8.06 -17.06 1.87
N PRO A 14 -7.68 -16.54 3.06
CA PRO A 14 -6.31 -16.09 3.30
C PRO A 14 -5.24 -17.15 3.08
N ALA A 15 -5.57 -18.43 3.29
CA ALA A 15 -4.62 -19.53 3.10
C ALA A 15 -4.34 -19.78 1.62
N ALA A 16 -5.39 -19.82 0.78
CA ALA A 16 -5.24 -19.98 -0.66
C ALA A 16 -4.54 -18.77 -1.30
N LEU A 17 -4.97 -17.54 -0.93
CA LEU A 17 -4.36 -16.33 -1.43
C LEU A 17 -2.89 -16.20 -0.97
N GLY A 18 -2.60 -16.57 0.28
CA GLY A 18 -1.23 -16.63 0.80
C GLY A 18 -0.37 -17.65 0.05
N GLY A 19 -0.94 -18.80 -0.31
CA GLY A 19 -0.30 -19.81 -1.16
C GLY A 19 0.11 -19.25 -2.52
N PHE A 20 -0.75 -18.44 -3.14
CA PHE A 20 -0.45 -17.77 -4.39
C PHE A 20 0.78 -16.84 -4.28
N TYR A 21 0.82 -15.95 -3.31
CA TYR A 21 1.96 -15.02 -3.14
C TYR A 21 3.26 -15.74 -2.75
N LYS A 22 3.18 -16.79 -1.93
CA LYS A 22 4.35 -17.63 -1.60
C LYS A 22 4.90 -18.33 -2.84
N THR A 23 4.04 -18.93 -3.64
CA THR A 23 4.44 -19.73 -4.81
C THR A 23 5.02 -18.88 -5.93
N HIS A 24 4.41 -17.74 -6.22
CA HIS A 24 4.77 -16.94 -7.39
C HIS A 24 5.76 -15.81 -7.10
N PHE A 25 5.74 -15.26 -5.88
CA PHE A 25 6.58 -14.11 -5.51
C PHE A 25 7.62 -14.44 -4.44
N GLY A 26 7.61 -15.66 -3.90
CA GLY A 26 8.56 -16.06 -2.86
C GLY A 26 8.35 -15.37 -1.52
N PHE A 27 7.14 -14.85 -1.25
CA PHE A 27 6.84 -14.25 0.05
C PHE A 27 6.85 -15.33 1.13
N GLU A 28 7.33 -14.97 2.31
CA GLU A 28 7.45 -15.88 3.44
C GLU A 28 6.29 -15.68 4.42
N GLU A 29 5.75 -16.77 4.95
CA GLU A 29 4.72 -16.70 5.97
C GLU A 29 5.36 -16.44 7.34
N ILE A 30 5.01 -15.30 7.95
CA ILE A 30 5.54 -14.89 9.26
C ILE A 30 4.58 -15.20 10.41
N GLY A 31 3.35 -15.59 10.11
CA GLY A 31 2.42 -16.06 11.12
C GLY A 31 0.97 -16.17 10.68
N ARG A 32 0.17 -16.72 11.59
CA ARG A 32 -1.28 -16.90 11.42
C ARG A 32 -2.03 -16.32 12.60
N GLY A 33 -3.11 -15.60 12.30
CA GLY A 33 -4.07 -15.17 13.29
C GLY A 33 -5.00 -16.30 13.71
N ARG A 34 -5.63 -16.15 14.89
CA ARG A 34 -6.57 -17.16 15.44
C ARG A 34 -7.78 -17.44 14.55
N GLU A 35 -8.10 -16.51 13.68
CA GLU A 35 -9.29 -16.52 12.85
C GLU A 35 -9.02 -16.97 11.41
N GLY A 36 -7.82 -17.49 11.15
CA GLY A 36 -7.39 -17.92 9.85
C GLY A 36 -6.73 -16.83 9.03
N ASP A 37 -6.41 -15.68 9.64
CA ASP A 37 -5.59 -14.65 9.01
C ASP A 37 -4.20 -15.21 8.69
N VAL A 38 -3.59 -14.72 7.63
CA VAL A 38 -2.22 -15.08 7.21
C VAL A 38 -1.41 -13.80 7.02
N ALA A 39 -0.27 -13.71 7.65
CA ALA A 39 0.68 -12.63 7.42
C ALA A 39 1.89 -13.14 6.64
N LEU A 40 2.16 -12.49 5.54
CA LEU A 40 3.29 -12.74 4.67
C LEU A 40 4.25 -11.56 4.69
N THR A 41 5.52 -11.82 4.39
CA THR A 41 6.52 -10.77 4.20
C THR A 41 7.33 -11.02 2.93
N ASP A 42 7.76 -9.93 2.29
CA ASP A 42 8.81 -9.95 1.28
C ASP A 42 10.21 -9.73 1.87
N GLY A 43 10.30 -9.61 3.20
CA GLY A 43 11.51 -9.30 3.96
C GLY A 43 11.62 -7.83 4.38
N GLY A 44 10.82 -6.96 3.80
CA GLY A 44 10.83 -5.52 4.07
C GLY A 44 9.45 -4.90 4.23
N PHE A 45 8.43 -5.61 3.74
CA PHE A 45 7.05 -5.18 3.74
C PHE A 45 6.14 -6.38 4.01
N ASN A 46 5.04 -6.17 4.74
CA ASN A 46 4.10 -7.24 5.05
C ASN A 46 2.84 -7.16 4.18
N LEU A 47 2.39 -8.33 3.75
CA LEU A 47 1.07 -8.52 3.16
C LEU A 47 0.19 -9.25 4.17
N SER A 48 -0.75 -8.52 4.78
CA SER A 48 -1.66 -9.06 5.81
C SER A 48 -2.97 -9.49 5.15
N LEU A 49 -3.19 -10.79 5.09
CA LEU A 49 -4.40 -11.39 4.55
C LEU A 49 -5.36 -11.67 5.71
N LEU A 50 -6.32 -10.79 5.92
CA LEU A 50 -7.29 -10.86 7.00
C LEU A 50 -8.55 -11.58 6.51
N ARG A 51 -9.08 -12.49 7.31
CA ARG A 51 -10.30 -13.19 6.91
C ARG A 51 -11.48 -12.24 6.83
N HIS A 52 -12.09 -12.15 5.66
CA HIS A 52 -13.33 -11.42 5.45
C HIS A 52 -14.50 -12.11 6.14
N ARG A 53 -15.29 -11.37 6.93
CA ARG A 53 -16.39 -11.87 7.76
C ARG A 53 -17.66 -11.08 7.55
N PRO A 54 -18.34 -11.25 6.44
CA PRO A 54 -19.58 -10.54 6.16
C PRO A 54 -20.68 -10.84 7.19
N GLU A 55 -20.61 -12.01 7.83
CA GLU A 55 -21.57 -12.47 8.85
C GLU A 55 -21.51 -11.66 10.16
N LEU A 56 -20.42 -10.96 10.44
CA LEU A 56 -20.28 -10.14 11.63
C LEU A 56 -20.96 -8.76 11.50
N GLY A 57 -21.68 -8.54 10.40
CA GLY A 57 -22.54 -7.36 10.24
C GLY A 57 -21.81 -6.05 10.08
N GLU A 58 -20.54 -6.07 9.65
CA GLU A 58 -19.86 -4.86 9.21
C GLU A 58 -20.36 -4.50 7.79
N PRO A 59 -21.36 -3.62 7.64
CA PRO A 59 -22.16 -3.51 6.41
C PRO A 59 -21.42 -2.87 5.24
N ARG A 60 -20.13 -2.55 5.36
CA ARG A 60 -19.35 -1.83 4.34
C ARG A 60 -17.98 -2.41 4.06
N MET A 61 -17.62 -3.54 4.66
CA MET A 61 -16.34 -4.17 4.38
C MET A 61 -16.50 -5.12 3.20
N GLU A 62 -16.31 -4.61 2.01
CA GLU A 62 -16.10 -5.44 0.84
C GLU A 62 -14.76 -6.17 0.97
N HIS A 63 -14.68 -7.40 0.46
CA HIS A 63 -13.39 -8.08 0.34
C HIS A 63 -12.46 -7.28 -0.59
N GLY A 64 -11.16 -7.39 -0.39
CA GLY A 64 -10.16 -6.69 -1.18
C GLY A 64 -9.21 -5.85 -0.34
N LEU A 65 -8.50 -4.95 -1.01
CA LEU A 65 -7.56 -4.02 -0.39
C LEU A 65 -8.30 -3.14 0.62
N HIS A 66 -7.79 -3.06 1.86
CA HIS A 66 -8.53 -2.46 2.95
C HIS A 66 -7.80 -1.31 3.65
N HIS A 67 -6.59 -1.52 4.15
CA HIS A 67 -5.85 -0.48 4.89
C HIS A 67 -4.35 -0.66 4.77
N ILE A 68 -3.63 0.40 5.08
CA ILE A 68 -2.18 0.39 5.22
C ILE A 68 -1.78 0.43 6.69
N GLY A 69 -0.60 -0.09 6.99
CA GLY A 69 -0.01 -0.02 8.32
C GLY A 69 1.30 0.74 8.30
N ILE A 70 1.43 1.65 9.26
CA ILE A 70 2.59 2.51 9.42
C ILE A 70 3.23 2.22 10.77
N SER A 71 4.51 1.85 10.73
CA SER A 71 5.34 1.73 11.91
C SER A 71 5.83 3.12 12.32
N VAL A 72 5.71 3.44 13.60
CA VAL A 72 6.05 4.75 14.18
C VAL A 72 6.87 4.58 15.44
N ASP A 73 7.63 5.60 15.80
CA ASP A 73 8.44 5.61 17.02
C ASP A 73 7.56 5.82 18.28
N SER A 74 6.45 6.56 18.16
CA SER A 74 5.48 6.84 19.22
C SER A 74 4.07 6.97 18.63
N ILE A 75 3.18 6.09 19.04
CA ILE A 75 1.75 6.17 18.69
C ILE A 75 1.11 7.38 19.35
N ASP A 76 1.46 7.66 20.61
CA ASP A 76 0.89 8.77 21.36
C ASP A 76 1.18 10.13 20.70
N ASP A 77 2.40 10.33 20.18
CA ASP A 77 2.78 11.57 19.49
C ASP A 77 2.01 11.72 18.18
N VAL A 78 1.89 10.64 17.40
CA VAL A 78 1.11 10.67 16.16
C VAL A 78 -0.36 10.93 16.43
N VAL A 79 -0.95 10.28 17.45
CA VAL A 79 -2.36 10.49 17.84
C VAL A 79 -2.59 11.92 18.33
N ALA A 80 -1.66 12.48 19.11
CA ALA A 80 -1.75 13.87 19.56
C ALA A 80 -1.76 14.83 18.38
N THR A 81 -0.82 14.69 17.45
CA THR A 81 -0.76 15.49 16.22
C THR A 81 -2.00 15.28 15.35
N TYR A 82 -2.48 14.03 15.26
CA TYR A 82 -3.71 13.71 14.51
C TYR A 82 -4.92 14.46 15.06
N LEU A 83 -5.14 14.43 16.37
CA LEU A 83 -6.29 15.09 17.00
C LEU A 83 -6.17 16.62 16.99
N GLU A 84 -4.96 17.17 16.98
CA GLU A 84 -4.74 18.61 16.81
C GLU A 84 -5.19 19.08 15.42
N HIS A 85 -4.79 18.38 14.36
CA HIS A 85 -5.11 18.74 12.97
C HIS A 85 -6.51 18.28 12.53
N TYR A 86 -6.98 17.16 13.09
CA TYR A 86 -8.25 16.53 12.76
C TYR A 86 -9.11 16.30 14.03
N PRO A 87 -9.66 17.37 14.67
CA PRO A 87 -10.32 17.28 15.99
C PRO A 87 -11.61 16.45 15.99
N ARG A 88 -12.13 16.07 14.83
CA ARG A 88 -13.26 15.14 14.67
C ARG A 88 -12.80 13.74 14.23
N GLY A 89 -11.51 13.53 14.13
CA GLY A 89 -10.93 12.25 13.77
C GLY A 89 -11.23 11.18 14.84
N THR A 90 -11.33 9.95 14.38
CA THR A 90 -11.56 8.81 15.28
C THR A 90 -10.26 8.07 15.52
N VAL A 91 -10.00 7.73 16.77
CA VAL A 91 -8.90 6.88 17.18
C VAL A 91 -9.51 5.62 17.79
N ARG A 92 -9.09 4.45 17.32
CA ARG A 92 -9.56 3.15 17.78
C ARG A 92 -8.38 2.29 18.19
N GLU A 93 -8.43 1.75 19.40
CA GLU A 93 -7.49 0.69 19.81
C GLU A 93 -7.75 -0.58 19.02
N GLU A 94 -6.68 -1.23 18.63
CA GLU A 94 -6.66 -2.53 17.97
C GLU A 94 -5.91 -3.55 18.83
N SER A 95 -6.16 -4.82 18.59
CA SER A 95 -5.58 -5.89 19.42
C SER A 95 -4.07 -6.06 19.24
N GLY A 96 -3.49 -5.40 18.23
CA GLY A 96 -2.13 -5.69 17.83
C GLY A 96 -1.98 -7.13 17.32
N GLY A 97 -0.76 -7.57 17.08
CA GLY A 97 -0.46 -8.92 16.68
C GLY A 97 0.00 -9.03 15.24
N ILE A 98 0.05 -10.26 14.74
CA ILE A 98 0.59 -10.54 13.42
C ILE A 98 -0.25 -9.86 12.34
N GLY A 99 0.36 -8.93 11.61
CA GLY A 99 -0.28 -8.19 10.52
C GLY A 99 -1.38 -7.21 10.95
N ARG A 100 -1.38 -6.78 12.23
CA ARG A 100 -2.33 -5.81 12.78
C ARG A 100 -1.62 -4.76 13.61
N GLY A 101 -2.07 -3.50 13.52
CA GLY A 101 -1.61 -2.40 14.36
C GLY A 101 -2.17 -2.42 15.77
N GLU A 102 -1.67 -1.53 16.61
CA GLU A 102 -2.17 -1.30 17.97
C GLU A 102 -3.24 -0.21 17.99
N VAL A 103 -3.18 0.73 17.05
CA VAL A 103 -4.14 1.85 16.94
C VAL A 103 -4.53 2.04 15.49
N ARG A 104 -5.77 2.43 15.25
CA ARG A 104 -6.29 2.83 13.96
C ARG A 104 -6.78 4.26 13.96
N ILE A 105 -6.34 5.01 12.95
CA ILE A 105 -6.84 6.33 12.58
C ILE A 105 -7.38 6.28 11.15
N HIS A 106 -7.89 7.39 10.65
CA HIS A 106 -8.38 7.50 9.29
C HIS A 106 -7.81 8.75 8.62
N ASP A 107 -7.48 8.64 7.36
CA ASP A 107 -7.14 9.80 6.56
C ASP A 107 -8.39 10.69 6.29
N PRO A 108 -8.25 11.89 5.71
CA PRO A 108 -9.36 12.80 5.46
C PRO A 108 -10.50 12.23 4.59
N GLU A 109 -10.22 11.19 3.82
CA GLU A 109 -11.20 10.48 2.99
C GLU A 109 -11.66 9.14 3.59
N CYS A 110 -11.44 8.99 4.90
CA CYS A 110 -11.84 7.82 5.68
C CYS A 110 -11.13 6.51 5.30
N ASN A 111 -9.95 6.56 4.67
CA ASN A 111 -9.14 5.38 4.49
C ASN A 111 -8.51 4.99 5.84
N PRO A 112 -8.65 3.73 6.27
CA PRO A 112 -8.09 3.31 7.54
C PRO A 112 -6.55 3.25 7.46
N VAL A 113 -5.88 3.73 8.50
CA VAL A 113 -4.44 3.67 8.71
C VAL A 113 -4.17 3.06 10.08
N SER A 114 -3.52 1.92 10.12
CA SER A 114 -3.13 1.27 11.37
C SER A 114 -1.72 1.67 11.77
N LEU A 115 -1.52 1.96 13.05
CA LEU A 115 -0.24 2.38 13.62
C LEU A 115 0.36 1.25 14.47
N SER A 116 1.68 1.12 14.47
CA SER A 116 2.40 0.18 15.32
C SER A 116 3.77 0.72 15.74
N GLU A 117 4.14 0.49 17.01
CA GLU A 117 5.49 0.71 17.52
C GLU A 117 6.40 -0.52 17.38
N ARG A 118 5.86 -1.66 16.90
CA ARG A 118 6.54 -2.97 16.89
C ARG A 118 7.11 -3.35 15.53
N ASN A 119 7.09 -2.45 14.57
CA ASN A 119 7.56 -2.72 13.19
C ASN A 119 7.01 -4.03 12.57
N PHE A 120 5.89 -4.55 13.05
CA PHE A 120 5.17 -5.73 12.52
C PHE A 120 6.03 -6.98 12.31
N GLY A 121 7.13 -7.13 13.06
CA GLY A 121 8.08 -8.24 12.92
C GLY A 121 9.03 -8.09 11.73
N LEU A 122 9.13 -6.91 11.16
CA LEU A 122 10.07 -6.59 10.08
C LEU A 122 11.42 -6.14 10.62
N ASP A 123 12.46 -6.42 9.83
CA ASP A 123 13.77 -5.82 10.04
C ASP A 123 13.67 -4.30 9.81
N PRO A 124 14.19 -3.45 10.72
CA PRO A 124 14.19 -1.99 10.55
C PRO A 124 14.91 -1.52 9.26
N GLU A 125 15.91 -2.25 8.82
CA GLU A 125 16.62 -1.98 7.58
C GLU A 125 16.62 -3.24 6.69
N PRO A 126 15.53 -3.48 5.95
CA PRO A 126 15.45 -4.65 5.10
C PRO A 126 16.51 -4.57 4.00
N ALA A 127 17.21 -5.66 3.78
CA ALA A 127 18.05 -5.81 2.61
C ALA A 127 17.22 -5.63 1.33
N PRO A 128 17.76 -4.99 0.29
CA PRO A 128 17.08 -4.90 -0.99
C PRO A 128 16.76 -6.30 -1.50
N ARG A 129 15.48 -6.67 -1.51
CA ARG A 129 14.99 -7.94 -2.04
C ARG A 129 14.08 -7.67 -3.22
N VAL A 130 14.04 -8.57 -4.17
CA VAL A 130 13.13 -8.58 -5.31
C VAL A 130 12.70 -10.02 -5.52
N PRO A 131 11.42 -10.32 -5.58
CA PRO A 131 10.25 -9.44 -5.57
C PRO A 131 9.97 -8.75 -4.22
N ARG A 132 9.49 -7.49 -4.27
CA ARG A 132 9.06 -6.76 -3.08
C ARG A 132 7.92 -5.80 -3.37
N ILE A 133 7.07 -5.54 -2.37
CA ILE A 133 6.06 -4.49 -2.45
C ILE A 133 6.77 -3.13 -2.31
N ALA A 134 6.55 -2.24 -3.27
CA ALA A 134 7.21 -0.95 -3.34
C ALA A 134 6.26 0.20 -3.68
N HIS A 135 4.96 -0.09 -3.86
CA HIS A 135 3.99 0.89 -4.30
C HIS A 135 2.61 0.59 -3.76
N ILE A 136 1.89 1.65 -3.39
CA ILE A 136 0.46 1.63 -3.04
C ILE A 136 -0.20 2.78 -3.78
N ALA A 137 -1.36 2.54 -4.37
CA ALA A 137 -2.16 3.59 -4.98
C ALA A 137 -3.48 3.78 -4.22
N LEU A 138 -3.77 5.02 -3.87
CA LEU A 138 -5.03 5.47 -3.30
C LEU A 138 -5.79 6.28 -4.34
N ASN A 139 -7.08 6.04 -4.48
CA ASN A 139 -7.98 6.94 -5.20
C ASN A 139 -8.60 7.92 -4.21
N ALA A 140 -8.50 9.20 -4.50
CA ALA A 140 -8.95 10.29 -3.63
C ALA A 140 -9.78 11.32 -4.41
N LEU A 141 -10.78 11.90 -3.78
CA LEU A 141 -11.52 13.05 -4.32
C LEU A 141 -10.64 14.30 -4.25
N ASP A 142 -9.91 14.45 -3.17
CA ASP A 142 -8.97 15.54 -2.94
C ASP A 142 -7.56 15.03 -2.58
N PRO A 143 -6.74 14.71 -3.59
CA PRO A 143 -5.38 14.21 -3.38
C PRO A 143 -4.49 15.14 -2.56
N GLU A 144 -4.68 16.45 -2.64
CA GLU A 144 -3.87 17.44 -1.91
C GLU A 144 -4.12 17.35 -0.41
N THR A 145 -5.36 17.21 0.01
CA THR A 145 -5.73 17.05 1.42
C THR A 145 -5.20 15.72 1.98
N VAL A 146 -5.25 14.63 1.20
CA VAL A 146 -4.68 13.33 1.59
C VAL A 146 -3.16 13.38 1.65
N GLU A 147 -2.50 14.03 0.69
CA GLU A 147 -1.04 14.26 0.73
C GLU A 147 -0.63 14.99 2.01
N ALA A 148 -1.31 16.11 2.33
CA ALA A 148 -1.02 16.89 3.53
C ALA A 148 -1.16 16.08 4.82
N PHE A 149 -2.08 15.12 4.87
CA PHE A 149 -2.23 14.20 6.00
C PHE A 149 -0.96 13.35 6.19
N TYR A 150 -0.45 12.71 5.14
CA TYR A 150 0.74 11.88 5.23
C TYR A 150 2.00 12.70 5.53
N GLN A 151 2.10 13.90 4.98
CA GLN A 151 3.21 14.82 5.26
C GLN A 151 3.19 15.28 6.71
N THR A 152 2.03 15.71 7.22
CA THR A 152 1.89 16.26 8.57
C THR A 152 2.14 15.21 9.65
N LEU A 153 1.54 14.02 9.51
CA LEU A 153 1.61 13.01 10.56
C LEU A 153 2.88 12.16 10.53
N PHE A 154 3.42 11.92 9.33
CA PHE A 154 4.49 10.96 9.17
C PHE A 154 5.78 11.55 8.58
N GLY A 155 5.74 12.83 8.19
CA GLY A 155 6.89 13.52 7.62
C GLY A 155 7.28 13.01 6.22
N TYR A 156 6.35 12.36 5.50
CA TYR A 156 6.65 11.83 4.17
C TYR A 156 6.81 12.98 3.17
N PRO A 157 7.95 13.09 2.48
CA PRO A 157 8.11 14.10 1.46
C PRO A 157 7.31 13.78 0.20
N GLU A 158 7.01 14.82 -0.55
CA GLU A 158 6.50 14.71 -1.91
C GLU A 158 7.56 14.08 -2.83
N LEU A 159 7.16 13.08 -3.60
CA LEU A 159 8.01 12.44 -4.61
C LEU A 159 7.83 13.17 -5.95
N TRP A 160 8.62 14.18 -6.16
CA TRP A 160 8.49 15.14 -7.27
C TRP A 160 8.66 14.51 -8.66
N GLU A 161 9.63 13.61 -8.81
CA GLU A 161 9.99 13.06 -10.12
C GLU A 161 8.95 12.08 -10.63
N ALA A 162 8.21 11.42 -9.71
CA ALA A 162 7.16 10.48 -10.06
C ALA A 162 6.08 11.07 -11.01
N HIS A 163 5.89 12.38 -10.94
CA HIS A 163 4.88 13.07 -11.74
C HIS A 163 5.35 14.41 -12.34
N ALA A 164 6.63 14.72 -12.26
CA ALA A 164 7.19 16.02 -12.70
C ALA A 164 6.77 16.41 -14.13
N LYS A 165 6.71 15.43 -15.04
CA LYS A 165 6.33 15.68 -16.44
C LYS A 165 4.85 16.03 -16.61
N ARG A 166 3.98 15.54 -15.72
CA ARG A 166 2.52 15.67 -15.81
C ARG A 166 1.94 16.76 -14.90
N ARG A 167 2.70 17.20 -13.90
CA ARG A 167 2.24 18.19 -12.92
C ARG A 167 1.74 19.51 -13.53
N HIS A 168 2.25 19.86 -14.71
CA HIS A 168 1.86 21.06 -15.43
C HIS A 168 0.71 20.84 -16.43
N GLU A 169 0.24 19.58 -16.56
CA GLU A 169 -0.91 19.28 -17.42
C GLU A 169 -2.19 19.83 -16.78
N PRO A 170 -3.04 20.53 -17.54
CA PRO A 170 -4.31 21.01 -17.01
C PRO A 170 -5.17 19.86 -16.46
N GLY A 171 -5.63 20.00 -15.21
CA GLY A 171 -6.46 19.00 -14.56
C GLY A 171 -5.70 17.81 -13.92
N TYR A 172 -4.39 17.75 -14.03
CA TYR A 172 -3.60 16.73 -13.32
C TYR A 172 -3.54 17.06 -11.83
N ARG A 173 -4.06 16.16 -11.00
CA ARG A 173 -4.15 16.35 -9.54
C ARG A 173 -3.49 15.24 -8.72
N ASN A 174 -2.88 14.24 -9.36
CA ASN A 174 -2.25 13.17 -8.62
C ASN A 174 -1.09 13.70 -7.77
N ARG A 175 -0.90 13.10 -6.60
CA ARG A 175 0.19 13.39 -5.67
C ARG A 175 0.93 12.09 -5.37
N HIS A 176 2.18 12.21 -4.96
CA HIS A 176 3.00 11.09 -4.55
C HIS A 176 3.78 11.45 -3.30
N VAL A 177 3.70 10.60 -2.30
CA VAL A 177 4.52 10.67 -1.09
C VAL A 177 5.17 9.33 -0.83
N GLY A 178 6.15 9.27 0.05
CA GLY A 178 6.77 7.99 0.41
C GLY A 178 7.72 8.10 1.60
N ASP A 179 8.10 6.93 2.12
CA ASP A 179 8.97 6.76 3.28
C ASP A 179 10.43 6.41 2.91
N GLY A 180 10.79 6.51 1.63
CA GLY A 180 12.08 6.08 1.10
C GLY A 180 12.15 4.61 0.69
N HIS A 181 11.11 3.84 0.95
CA HIS A 181 11.01 2.41 0.61
C HIS A 181 9.76 2.09 -0.20
N THR A 182 8.69 2.80 0.06
CA THR A 182 7.37 2.59 -0.55
C THR A 182 6.84 3.91 -1.09
N ASN A 183 6.44 3.92 -2.35
CA ASN A 183 5.73 5.03 -2.99
C ASN A 183 4.23 4.90 -2.70
N VAL A 184 3.61 5.99 -2.27
CA VAL A 184 2.15 6.12 -2.18
C VAL A 184 1.69 7.11 -3.24
N ALA A 185 1.05 6.60 -4.29
CA ALA A 185 0.39 7.42 -5.28
C ALA A 185 -1.03 7.74 -4.84
N ILE A 186 -1.32 9.00 -4.65
CA ILE A 186 -2.65 9.53 -4.33
C ILE A 186 -3.24 10.03 -5.64
N GLN A 187 -4.14 9.25 -6.22
CA GLN A 187 -4.68 9.47 -7.56
C GLN A 187 -6.01 10.19 -7.49
N SER A 188 -6.19 11.19 -8.32
CA SER A 188 -7.49 11.85 -8.43
C SER A 188 -8.54 10.89 -9.02
N PHE A 189 -9.61 10.66 -8.27
CA PHE A 189 -10.73 9.83 -8.73
C PHE A 189 -11.34 10.29 -10.05
N TYR A 190 -11.38 11.61 -10.28
CA TYR A 190 -11.97 12.20 -11.49
C TYR A 190 -11.02 12.29 -12.69
N GLY A 191 -9.73 12.03 -12.50
CA GLY A 191 -8.71 12.11 -13.56
C GLY A 191 -8.04 10.78 -13.85
N SER A 192 -8.59 9.69 -13.35
CA SER A 192 -7.98 8.37 -13.48
C SER A 192 -7.98 7.85 -14.91
N ASP A 193 -6.87 7.24 -15.31
CA ASP A 193 -6.74 6.50 -16.57
C ASP A 193 -7.92 5.55 -16.79
N PRO A 194 -8.39 5.39 -18.06
CA PRO A 194 -9.30 4.30 -18.40
C PRO A 194 -8.66 2.97 -18.00
N GLY A 195 -9.22 2.27 -17.03
CA GLY A 195 -8.68 1.02 -16.47
C GLY A 195 -8.26 1.13 -15.01
N HIS A 196 -8.30 2.31 -14.39
CA HIS A 196 -8.32 2.43 -12.94
C HIS A 196 -9.68 1.94 -12.40
N GLU A 197 -9.61 1.28 -11.25
CA GLU A 197 -10.85 0.90 -10.57
C GLU A 197 -11.59 2.15 -10.12
N ALA A 198 -12.85 2.26 -10.48
CA ALA A 198 -13.75 3.31 -10.01
C ALA A 198 -14.15 3.03 -8.54
N ARG A 199 -13.14 2.89 -7.68
CA ARG A 199 -13.28 2.63 -6.25
C ARG A 199 -12.48 3.65 -5.47
N MET A 200 -13.09 4.23 -4.45
CA MET A 200 -12.40 5.07 -3.47
C MET A 200 -11.53 4.22 -2.56
N GLY A 201 -10.47 4.79 -2.04
CA GLY A 201 -9.54 4.13 -1.15
C GLY A 201 -8.41 3.42 -1.87
N ILE A 202 -7.89 2.34 -1.30
CA ILE A 202 -6.76 1.62 -1.89
C ILE A 202 -7.21 0.92 -3.17
N ALA A 203 -6.68 1.37 -4.30
CA ALA A 203 -7.02 0.87 -5.62
C ALA A 203 -6.16 -0.34 -6.02
N HIS A 204 -4.85 -0.27 -5.74
CA HIS A 204 -3.92 -1.34 -6.02
C HIS A 204 -2.63 -1.16 -5.22
N PHE A 205 -1.82 -2.18 -5.19
CA PHE A 205 -0.42 -2.10 -4.78
C PHE A 205 0.50 -2.51 -5.92
N GLY A 206 1.81 -2.35 -5.76
CA GLY A 206 2.76 -2.70 -6.80
C GLY A 206 3.92 -3.52 -6.26
N ILE A 207 4.29 -4.55 -7.02
CA ILE A 207 5.43 -5.41 -6.74
C ILE A 207 6.55 -5.10 -7.73
N LEU A 208 7.69 -4.70 -7.20
CA LEU A 208 8.94 -4.66 -7.94
C LEU A 208 9.39 -6.09 -8.20
N VAL A 209 9.67 -6.41 -9.46
CA VAL A 209 10.05 -7.76 -9.90
C VAL A 209 11.29 -7.69 -10.79
N PRO A 210 12.11 -8.76 -10.87
CA PRO A 210 13.32 -8.75 -11.71
C PRO A 210 13.00 -8.59 -13.19
N ASP A 211 11.89 -9.18 -13.64
CA ASP A 211 11.41 -9.17 -15.02
C ASP A 211 9.89 -9.22 -15.03
N SER A 212 9.26 -8.12 -15.41
CA SER A 212 7.79 -7.98 -15.40
C SER A 212 7.10 -8.88 -16.43
N ALA A 213 7.76 -9.15 -17.57
CA ALA A 213 7.20 -10.01 -18.61
C ALA A 213 7.27 -11.49 -18.21
N ALA A 214 8.40 -11.93 -17.66
CA ALA A 214 8.55 -13.29 -17.13
C ALA A 214 7.61 -13.54 -15.94
N MET A 215 7.44 -12.55 -15.05
CA MET A 215 6.53 -12.67 -13.93
C MET A 215 5.07 -12.74 -14.39
N ALA A 216 4.66 -11.91 -15.34
CA ALA A 216 3.32 -11.95 -15.90
C ALA A 216 3.02 -13.33 -16.54
N GLU A 217 3.99 -13.93 -17.19
CA GLU A 217 3.87 -15.29 -17.75
C GLU A 217 3.78 -16.37 -16.68
N ASN A 218 4.55 -16.22 -15.59
CA ASN A 218 4.52 -17.15 -14.44
C ASN A 218 3.16 -17.21 -13.76
N VAL A 219 2.50 -16.06 -13.58
CA VAL A 219 1.23 -15.97 -12.83
C VAL A 219 -0.03 -16.13 -13.68
N LYS A 220 0.07 -16.13 -15.01
CA LYS A 220 -1.10 -16.08 -15.93
C LYS A 220 -2.10 -17.24 -15.77
N SER A 221 -1.67 -18.37 -15.25
CA SER A 221 -2.57 -19.53 -15.01
C SER A 221 -3.43 -19.36 -13.75
N ALA A 222 -3.04 -18.45 -12.83
CA ALA A 222 -3.69 -18.25 -11.55
C ALA A 222 -4.20 -16.81 -11.35
N ALA A 223 -3.84 -15.87 -12.24
CA ALA A 223 -4.19 -14.46 -12.14
C ALA A 223 -4.56 -13.89 -13.51
N THR A 224 -5.35 -12.83 -13.52
CA THR A 224 -5.65 -12.10 -14.76
C THR A 224 -4.55 -11.07 -15.02
N ILE A 225 -3.97 -11.07 -16.23
CA ILE A 225 -2.91 -10.15 -16.62
C ILE A 225 -3.39 -9.19 -17.70
N THR A 226 -3.11 -7.92 -17.51
CA THR A 226 -3.26 -6.87 -18.51
C THR A 226 -1.91 -6.23 -18.76
N ARG A 227 -1.37 -6.37 -19.98
CA ARG A 227 -0.16 -5.66 -20.39
C ARG A 227 -0.50 -4.20 -20.65
N ARG A 228 0.37 -3.33 -20.22
CA ARG A 228 0.21 -1.89 -20.43
C ARG A 228 0.99 -1.41 -21.66
N PRO A 229 0.63 -0.23 -22.23
CA PRO A 229 1.37 0.35 -23.34
C PRO A 229 2.86 0.47 -23.05
N ALA A 230 3.70 0.23 -24.07
CA ALA A 230 5.15 0.23 -23.94
C ALA A 230 5.74 1.61 -23.52
N GLU A 231 4.97 2.67 -23.73
CA GLU A 231 5.34 4.04 -23.35
C GLU A 231 5.31 4.27 -21.84
N ARG A 232 4.64 3.39 -21.10
CA ARG A 232 4.65 3.47 -19.62
C ARG A 232 6.03 3.10 -19.10
N THR A 233 6.56 4.02 -18.32
CA THR A 233 7.88 3.87 -17.70
C THR A 233 7.84 3.08 -16.39
N GLN A 234 6.64 2.85 -15.85
CA GLN A 234 6.38 2.16 -14.58
C GLN A 234 5.15 1.26 -14.74
N SER A 235 5.09 0.19 -13.97
CA SER A 235 3.93 -0.72 -13.99
C SER A 235 3.67 -1.31 -15.39
N GLU A 236 4.63 -2.02 -15.91
CA GLU A 236 4.61 -2.57 -17.28
C GLU A 236 3.49 -3.60 -17.48
N ALA A 237 3.04 -4.22 -16.38
CA ALA A 237 1.88 -5.10 -16.40
C ALA A 237 1.00 -4.85 -15.16
N ARG A 238 -0.30 -5.09 -15.30
CA ARG A 238 -1.23 -5.16 -14.18
C ARG A 238 -1.72 -6.58 -14.02
N MET A 239 -1.67 -7.06 -12.81
CA MET A 239 -2.23 -8.33 -12.38
C MET A 239 -3.48 -8.08 -11.55
N ARG A 240 -4.47 -8.96 -11.67
CA ARG A 240 -5.47 -9.20 -10.63
C ARG A 240 -5.21 -10.55 -10.02
N ASP A 241 -5.00 -10.59 -8.72
CA ASP A 241 -4.76 -11.84 -8.00
C ASP A 241 -6.01 -12.75 -8.03
N PRO A 242 -5.95 -13.98 -7.49
CA PRO A 242 -7.08 -14.91 -7.51
C PRO A 242 -8.37 -14.37 -6.88
N GLU A 243 -8.29 -13.37 -6.02
CA GLU A 243 -9.46 -12.71 -5.42
C GLU A 243 -9.84 -11.39 -6.09
N GLY A 244 -9.12 -10.98 -7.15
CA GLY A 244 -9.40 -9.80 -7.94
C GLY A 244 -8.70 -8.52 -7.46
N ASN A 245 -7.81 -8.60 -6.47
CA ASN A 245 -7.07 -7.42 -6.02
C ASN A 245 -6.11 -6.93 -7.10
N GLY A 246 -6.12 -5.62 -7.34
CA GLY A 246 -5.21 -4.98 -8.28
C GLY A 246 -3.78 -5.00 -7.77
N CYS A 247 -2.85 -5.47 -8.62
CA CYS A 247 -1.43 -5.46 -8.35
C CYS A 247 -0.66 -5.09 -9.62
N ASP A 248 0.14 -4.03 -9.55
CA ASP A 248 1.02 -3.65 -10.65
C ASP A 248 2.35 -4.39 -10.54
N LEU A 249 2.86 -4.86 -11.68
CA LEU A 249 4.18 -5.47 -11.79
C LEU A 249 5.10 -4.50 -12.49
N SER A 250 6.25 -4.19 -11.89
CA SER A 250 7.24 -3.32 -12.48
C SER A 250 8.65 -3.85 -12.26
N GLN A 251 9.45 -3.87 -13.32
CA GLN A 251 10.89 -4.14 -13.23
C GLN A 251 11.69 -2.84 -13.05
N ARG A 252 11.13 -1.71 -13.44
CA ARG A 252 11.74 -0.38 -13.30
C ARG A 252 11.44 0.27 -11.95
N GLY A 253 10.47 -0.30 -11.23
CA GLY A 253 10.01 0.22 -9.95
C GLY A 253 9.20 1.51 -10.07
N TRP A 254 8.94 2.06 -8.93
CA TRP A 254 8.39 3.42 -8.74
C TRP A 254 9.48 4.22 -8.07
N GLU A 255 9.63 5.48 -8.43
CA GLU A 255 10.65 6.33 -7.85
C GLU A 255 10.57 6.34 -6.32
N VAL A 256 11.44 5.55 -5.73
CA VAL A 256 11.62 5.42 -4.28
C VAL A 256 13.12 5.26 -4.02
N GLU A 257 13.94 6.00 -4.73
CA GLU A 257 15.36 5.94 -4.45
C GLU A 257 15.70 6.83 -3.27
N ILE A 258 16.36 6.25 -2.27
CA ILE A 258 16.92 6.94 -1.10
C ILE A 258 17.81 8.11 -1.54
N ASP A 259 18.44 8.03 -2.71
CA ASP A 259 19.29 9.09 -3.28
C ASP A 259 18.52 10.34 -3.74
N THR A 260 17.24 10.25 -4.07
CA THR A 260 16.41 11.42 -4.37
C THR A 260 16.12 12.24 -3.12
N TRP A 261 16.06 11.62 -1.97
CA TRP A 261 15.83 12.25 -0.67
C TRP A 261 17.02 13.09 -0.20
N ALA A 262 18.24 12.61 -0.43
CA ALA A 262 19.45 13.35 -0.13
C ALA A 262 19.58 14.64 -0.96
N ARG A 263 18.93 14.71 -2.12
CA ARG A 263 18.95 15.87 -3.02
C ARG A 263 17.85 16.88 -2.73
N ALA A 264 16.75 16.48 -2.11
CA ALA A 264 15.63 17.37 -1.78
C ALA A 264 15.85 18.14 -0.46
N GLY A 265 16.82 17.75 0.34
CA GLY A 265 17.19 18.39 1.61
C GLY A 265 18.51 19.17 1.59
N ALA A 266 19.10 19.44 0.41
CA ALA A 266 20.34 20.20 0.26
C ALA A 266 20.08 21.60 -0.31
#